data_f572a85e8a68e1333fc17ea95d166793
#
_entry.id   f572a85e8a68e1333fc17ea95d166793
#
_cell.length_a   1.000
_cell.length_b   1.000
_cell.length_c   1.000
_cell.angle_alpha   90.00
_cell.angle_beta   90.00
_cell.angle_gamma   90.00
#
_symmetry.space_group_name_H-M   'P 1'
#
loop_
_entity.id
_entity.type
_entity.pdbx_description
1 polymer ?
#
loop_
_entity_poly.entity_id
_entity_poly.type
_entity_poly.pdbx_seq_one_letter_code
_entity_poly.pdbx_strand_id
1 'polypeptide(L)'
;KFPDFAAHVQKIHSHHMKCLLWYSVPFIGRYSRIWNRFSEKLLHYDEELHCGTLDPRYPEVREYLVSVFEKGMKEWNLDGFKLDFIDSFRSYPDTPAYSDTMDYSEIQDAVYALMLEISRRLQKQNPSLLIEFRQNYIGPRMRRFGNIFRVGDCPLSGISNRVGITDLKLISGNTAVHSDMLMWHRDEKPEDVAIQLINNIFATLQISVHLNEQTTEQKKVLAHYLNFSTKYREVLQCGDFRAHAPLALYPLLESC
;
A
#
# COMPACT_ATOMS: atom_id res chain seq x y z
N LYS A 1 -6.83 -13.67 -17.39
CA LYS A 1 -8.04 -13.46 -16.55
C LYS A 1 -8.80 -12.21 -16.98
N PHE A 2 -8.08 -11.16 -17.39
CA PHE A 2 -8.64 -9.91 -17.91
C PHE A 2 -8.10 -9.71 -19.33
N PRO A 3 -8.79 -10.16 -20.36
CA PRO A 3 -8.30 -10.07 -21.75
C PRO A 3 -8.15 -8.61 -22.20
N ASP A 4 -8.99 -7.71 -21.68
CA ASP A 4 -8.88 -6.26 -21.83
C ASP A 4 -8.93 -5.60 -20.45
N PHE A 5 -7.74 -5.31 -19.89
CA PHE A 5 -7.66 -4.70 -18.56
C PHE A 5 -8.03 -3.22 -18.58
N ALA A 6 -7.77 -2.51 -19.68
CA ALA A 6 -8.18 -1.12 -19.83
C ALA A 6 -9.71 -0.96 -19.78
N ALA A 7 -10.46 -1.81 -20.51
CA ALA A 7 -11.92 -1.83 -20.43
C ALA A 7 -12.42 -2.17 -19.02
N HIS A 8 -11.71 -3.06 -18.29
CA HIS A 8 -12.06 -3.35 -16.90
C HIS A 8 -11.88 -2.13 -15.99
N VAL A 9 -10.78 -1.40 -16.10
CA VAL A 9 -10.54 -0.17 -15.35
C VAL A 9 -11.58 0.91 -15.71
N GLN A 10 -11.93 1.05 -16.99
CA GLN A 10 -12.98 1.96 -17.42
C GLN A 10 -14.34 1.64 -16.77
N LYS A 11 -14.66 0.34 -16.61
CA LYS A 11 -15.86 -0.09 -15.89
C LYS A 11 -15.81 0.28 -14.41
N ILE A 12 -14.64 0.15 -13.75
CA ILE A 12 -14.45 0.61 -12.36
C ILE A 12 -14.73 2.12 -12.28
N HIS A 13 -14.16 2.92 -13.19
CA HIS A 13 -14.38 4.37 -13.24
C HIS A 13 -15.85 4.76 -13.47
N SER A 14 -16.60 3.99 -14.27
CA SER A 14 -18.03 4.24 -14.48
C SER A 14 -18.89 4.11 -13.22
N HIS A 15 -18.35 3.44 -12.20
CA HIS A 15 -18.94 3.36 -10.86
C HIS A 15 -18.35 4.40 -9.87
N HIS A 16 -17.67 5.43 -10.37
CA HIS A 16 -17.02 6.47 -9.55
C HIS A 16 -15.97 5.91 -8.56
N MET A 17 -15.38 4.76 -8.88
CA MET A 17 -14.30 4.14 -8.11
C MET A 17 -12.95 4.40 -8.78
N LYS A 18 -11.88 4.38 -7.99
CA LYS A 18 -10.50 4.45 -8.46
C LYS A 18 -9.87 3.07 -8.49
N CYS A 19 -8.90 2.88 -9.39
CA CYS A 19 -8.19 1.62 -9.55
C CYS A 19 -6.70 1.80 -9.24
N LEU A 20 -6.24 1.15 -8.17
CA LEU A 20 -4.83 1.04 -7.83
C LEU A 20 -4.34 -0.38 -8.17
N LEU A 21 -3.18 -0.48 -8.80
CA LEU A 21 -2.60 -1.78 -9.12
C LEU A 21 -1.42 -2.09 -8.18
N TRP A 22 -1.41 -3.32 -7.66
CA TRP A 22 -0.34 -3.82 -6.82
C TRP A 22 0.88 -4.23 -7.66
N TYR A 23 2.07 -3.82 -7.23
CA TYR A 23 3.34 -4.22 -7.80
C TYR A 23 4.32 -4.67 -6.74
N SER A 24 4.93 -5.83 -6.97
CA SER A 24 6.10 -6.34 -6.26
C SER A 24 7.35 -5.69 -6.87
N VAL A 25 7.70 -4.49 -6.39
CA VAL A 25 8.61 -3.56 -7.07
C VAL A 25 10.01 -4.12 -7.33
N PRO A 26 10.72 -4.74 -6.33
CA PRO A 26 12.12 -5.11 -6.50
C PRO A 26 12.35 -6.34 -7.36
N PHE A 27 11.35 -7.19 -7.57
CA PHE A 27 11.58 -8.56 -8.02
C PHE A 27 11.40 -8.78 -9.50
N ILE A 28 12.29 -9.59 -10.08
CA ILE A 28 12.12 -10.17 -11.42
C ILE A 28 12.17 -11.69 -11.35
N GLY A 29 11.20 -12.35 -11.98
CA GLY A 29 11.20 -13.81 -12.06
C GLY A 29 12.24 -14.35 -13.05
N ARG A 30 12.85 -15.48 -12.71
CA ARG A 30 13.86 -16.18 -13.54
C ARG A 30 13.38 -16.48 -14.96
N TYR A 31 12.10 -16.74 -15.11
CA TYR A 31 11.47 -17.09 -16.39
C TYR A 31 10.80 -15.90 -17.09
N SER A 32 11.00 -14.69 -16.59
CA SER A 32 10.46 -13.48 -17.22
C SER A 32 11.24 -13.11 -18.49
N ARG A 33 10.57 -12.42 -19.44
CA ARG A 33 11.19 -11.95 -20.67
C ARG A 33 12.35 -10.98 -20.46
N ILE A 34 12.37 -10.32 -19.31
CA ILE A 34 13.40 -9.32 -18.98
C ILE A 34 14.58 -9.89 -18.21
N TRP A 35 14.54 -11.16 -17.83
CA TRP A 35 15.60 -11.81 -17.04
C TRP A 35 16.99 -11.57 -17.63
N ASN A 36 17.18 -11.89 -18.91
CA ASN A 36 18.48 -11.78 -19.57
C ASN A 36 19.04 -10.35 -19.60
N ARG A 37 18.18 -9.36 -19.46
CA ARG A 37 18.60 -7.94 -19.41
C ARG A 37 19.15 -7.55 -18.05
N PHE A 38 18.66 -8.15 -16.97
CA PHE A 38 18.94 -7.70 -15.61
C PHE A 38 19.52 -8.79 -14.69
N SER A 39 19.75 -10.00 -15.17
CA SER A 39 20.27 -11.11 -14.35
C SER A 39 21.64 -10.84 -13.73
N GLU A 40 22.44 -9.93 -14.29
CA GLU A 40 23.73 -9.51 -13.75
C GLU A 40 23.65 -8.21 -12.91
N LYS A 41 22.43 -7.70 -12.68
CA LYS A 41 22.15 -6.44 -11.97
C LYS A 41 21.20 -6.69 -10.80
N LEU A 42 21.55 -7.67 -9.99
CA LEU A 42 20.75 -8.10 -8.84
C LEU A 42 21.49 -7.77 -7.54
N LEU A 43 20.73 -7.39 -6.52
CA LEU A 43 21.20 -7.35 -5.13
C LEU A 43 21.32 -8.76 -4.56
N HIS A 44 20.41 -9.66 -5.00
CA HIS A 44 20.27 -11.00 -4.48
C HIS A 44 19.47 -11.88 -5.45
N TYR A 45 19.76 -13.17 -5.46
CA TYR A 45 18.94 -14.17 -6.14
C TYR A 45 18.38 -15.18 -5.14
N ASP A 46 17.07 -15.33 -5.13
CA ASP A 46 16.36 -16.30 -4.29
C ASP A 46 16.12 -17.59 -5.09
N GLU A 47 16.80 -18.66 -4.69
CA GLU A 47 16.73 -19.96 -5.36
C GLU A 47 15.38 -20.66 -5.16
N GLU A 48 14.72 -20.45 -4.00
CA GLU A 48 13.44 -21.10 -3.70
C GLU A 48 12.30 -20.46 -4.48
N LEU A 49 12.31 -19.14 -4.56
CA LEU A 49 11.30 -18.36 -5.27
C LEU A 49 11.61 -18.19 -6.77
N HIS A 50 12.79 -18.62 -7.21
CA HIS A 50 13.28 -18.42 -8.58
C HIS A 50 13.15 -16.95 -9.04
N CYS A 51 13.54 -16.02 -8.20
CA CYS A 51 13.48 -14.60 -8.51
C CYS A 51 14.72 -13.84 -8.06
N GLY A 52 15.03 -12.75 -8.79
CA GLY A 52 16.09 -11.81 -8.43
C GLY A 52 15.54 -10.52 -7.86
N THR A 53 16.21 -9.99 -6.84
CA THR A 53 16.00 -8.62 -6.36
C THR A 53 16.86 -7.68 -7.18
N LEU A 54 16.25 -6.81 -7.95
CA LEU A 54 16.92 -5.83 -8.80
C LEU A 54 17.80 -4.88 -7.98
N ASP A 55 18.94 -4.49 -8.53
CA ASP A 55 19.84 -3.53 -7.90
C ASP A 55 19.54 -2.10 -8.41
N PRO A 56 18.96 -1.22 -7.57
CA PRO A 56 18.59 0.12 -7.98
C PRO A 56 19.81 1.05 -8.16
N ARG A 57 21.01 0.62 -7.80
CA ARG A 57 22.25 1.40 -8.01
C ARG A 57 22.57 1.57 -9.50
N TYR A 58 22.06 0.67 -10.35
CA TYR A 58 22.16 0.81 -11.81
C TYR A 58 21.09 1.76 -12.37
N PRO A 59 21.44 2.81 -13.12
CA PRO A 59 20.49 3.77 -13.67
C PRO A 59 19.46 3.12 -14.58
N GLU A 60 19.84 2.13 -15.37
CA GLU A 60 18.95 1.42 -16.27
C GLU A 60 17.91 0.54 -15.56
N VAL A 61 18.21 0.06 -14.33
CA VAL A 61 17.25 -0.65 -13.48
C VAL A 61 16.17 0.33 -13.00
N ARG A 62 16.58 1.51 -12.51
CA ARG A 62 15.61 2.53 -12.08
C ARG A 62 14.75 3.01 -13.25
N GLU A 63 15.35 3.30 -14.42
CA GLU A 63 14.60 3.70 -15.60
C GLU A 63 13.59 2.62 -16.03
N TYR A 64 13.99 1.35 -15.99
CA TYR A 64 13.08 0.24 -16.28
C TYR A 64 11.89 0.22 -15.31
N LEU A 65 12.14 0.29 -14.00
CA LEU A 65 11.07 0.27 -12.99
C LEU A 65 10.10 1.44 -13.17
N VAL A 66 10.63 2.66 -13.38
CA VAL A 66 9.79 3.83 -13.65
C VAL A 66 8.94 3.63 -14.91
N SER A 67 9.55 3.11 -15.98
CA SER A 67 8.85 2.86 -17.26
C SER A 67 7.69 1.86 -17.13
N VAL A 68 7.81 0.88 -16.22
CA VAL A 68 6.72 -0.08 -15.93
C VAL A 68 5.50 0.64 -15.37
N PHE A 69 5.71 1.55 -14.41
CA PHE A 69 4.59 2.32 -13.82
C PHE A 69 4.00 3.33 -14.80
N GLU A 70 4.83 4.05 -15.56
CA GLU A 70 4.34 4.96 -16.59
C GLU A 70 3.49 4.24 -17.64
N LYS A 71 3.93 3.05 -18.04
CA LYS A 71 3.18 2.21 -18.98
C LYS A 71 1.82 1.82 -18.41
N GLY A 72 1.76 1.36 -17.15
CA GLY A 72 0.51 1.02 -16.48
C GLY A 72 -0.47 2.19 -16.41
N MET A 73 0.02 3.38 -16.04
CA MET A 73 -0.79 4.60 -16.04
C MET A 73 -1.35 4.91 -17.43
N LYS A 74 -0.49 4.89 -18.45
CA LYS A 74 -0.85 5.29 -19.81
C LYS A 74 -1.75 4.27 -20.52
N GLU A 75 -1.46 2.97 -20.39
CA GLU A 75 -2.18 1.92 -21.12
C GLU A 75 -3.51 1.57 -20.46
N TRP A 76 -3.58 1.64 -19.13
CA TRP A 76 -4.77 1.18 -18.39
C TRP A 76 -5.49 2.30 -17.66
N ASN A 77 -5.00 3.55 -17.75
CA ASN A 77 -5.59 4.72 -17.09
C ASN A 77 -5.78 4.50 -15.57
N LEU A 78 -4.72 3.99 -14.91
CA LEU A 78 -4.74 3.73 -13.46
C LEU A 78 -4.74 5.04 -12.66
N ASP A 79 -5.34 5.00 -11.48
CA ASP A 79 -5.31 6.13 -10.53
C ASP A 79 -4.10 6.09 -9.60
N GLY A 80 -3.41 4.95 -9.52
CA GLY A 80 -2.26 4.81 -8.66
C GLY A 80 -1.77 3.38 -8.50
N PHE A 81 -0.92 3.19 -7.51
CA PHE A 81 -0.23 1.93 -7.25
C PHE A 81 -0.11 1.64 -5.76
N LYS A 82 -0.19 0.36 -5.43
CA LYS A 82 0.38 -0.18 -4.19
C LYS A 82 1.78 -0.70 -4.51
N LEU A 83 2.81 -0.02 -4.01
CA LEU A 83 4.21 -0.36 -4.22
C LEU A 83 4.71 -1.22 -3.07
N ASP A 84 4.87 -2.50 -3.34
CA ASP A 84 5.21 -3.48 -2.32
C ASP A 84 6.68 -3.89 -2.35
N PHE A 85 7.17 -4.38 -1.22
CA PHE A 85 8.52 -4.89 -1.01
C PHE A 85 9.66 -3.88 -1.18
N ILE A 86 9.41 -2.59 -1.03
CA ILE A 86 10.45 -1.56 -1.10
C ILE A 86 11.58 -1.82 -0.07
N ASP A 87 11.26 -2.41 1.07
CA ASP A 87 12.19 -2.84 2.12
C ASP A 87 13.10 -4.01 1.71
N SER A 88 12.82 -4.69 0.59
CA SER A 88 13.71 -5.70 0.01
C SER A 88 14.88 -5.09 -0.77
N PHE A 89 14.86 -3.80 -1.07
CA PHE A 89 16.03 -3.07 -1.55
C PHE A 89 17.02 -2.83 -0.39
N ARG A 90 17.75 -3.86 -0.04
CA ARG A 90 18.73 -3.88 1.05
C ARG A 90 19.96 -4.67 0.67
N SER A 91 21.00 -4.60 1.47
CA SER A 91 22.18 -5.45 1.32
C SER A 91 21.86 -6.89 1.74
N TYR A 92 22.36 -7.83 0.99
CA TYR A 92 22.35 -9.28 1.23
C TYR A 92 23.78 -9.81 1.26
N PRO A 93 24.03 -11.03 1.76
CA PRO A 93 25.38 -11.61 1.78
C PRO A 93 26.04 -11.72 0.40
N ASP A 94 25.24 -11.88 -0.66
CA ASP A 94 25.65 -12.00 -2.06
C ASP A 94 25.51 -10.70 -2.87
N THR A 95 25.15 -9.57 -2.22
CA THR A 95 25.05 -8.29 -2.89
C THR A 95 26.40 -7.89 -3.50
N PRO A 96 26.48 -7.59 -4.81
CA PRO A 96 27.71 -7.16 -5.46
C PRO A 96 28.27 -5.87 -4.87
N ALA A 97 29.60 -5.77 -4.83
CA ALA A 97 30.27 -4.52 -4.48
C ALA A 97 29.93 -3.42 -5.48
N TYR A 98 30.13 -2.17 -5.07
CA TYR A 98 30.00 -1.02 -5.97
C TYR A 98 30.94 -1.14 -7.17
N SER A 99 30.48 -0.74 -8.33
CA SER A 99 31.25 -0.69 -9.58
C SER A 99 31.00 0.61 -10.33
N ASP A 100 31.90 0.96 -11.25
CA ASP A 100 31.82 2.19 -12.06
C ASP A 100 30.61 2.26 -13.01
N THR A 101 29.88 1.15 -13.15
CA THR A 101 28.63 1.11 -13.92
C THR A 101 27.41 1.50 -13.10
N MET A 102 27.58 1.70 -11.79
CA MET A 102 26.59 2.17 -10.85
C MET A 102 26.77 3.67 -10.61
N ASP A 103 25.70 4.43 -10.49
CA ASP A 103 25.76 5.87 -10.17
C ASP A 103 25.50 6.19 -8.69
N TYR A 104 25.24 5.17 -7.86
CA TYR A 104 25.15 5.25 -6.40
C TYR A 104 25.99 4.14 -5.75
N SER A 105 26.76 4.49 -4.71
CA SER A 105 27.44 3.50 -3.86
C SER A 105 26.45 2.85 -2.88
N GLU A 106 25.54 3.67 -2.34
CA GLU A 106 24.59 3.25 -1.31
C GLU A 106 23.23 2.87 -1.92
N ILE A 107 22.71 1.68 -1.54
CA ILE A 107 21.42 1.18 -2.00
C ILE A 107 20.29 2.16 -1.62
N GLN A 108 20.34 2.71 -0.40
CA GLN A 108 19.28 3.58 0.11
C GLN A 108 19.19 4.92 -0.65
N ASP A 109 20.30 5.44 -1.13
CA ASP A 109 20.32 6.66 -1.95
C ASP A 109 19.77 6.37 -3.36
N ALA A 110 20.09 5.21 -3.90
CA ALA A 110 19.52 4.73 -5.17
C ALA A 110 17.99 4.50 -5.08
N VAL A 111 17.52 3.92 -3.97
CA VAL A 111 16.07 3.76 -3.71
C VAL A 111 15.39 5.13 -3.59
N TYR A 112 16.01 6.06 -2.88
CA TYR A 112 15.46 7.41 -2.78
C TYR A 112 15.36 8.09 -4.14
N ALA A 113 16.38 7.97 -4.99
CA ALA A 113 16.37 8.48 -6.36
C ALA A 113 15.29 7.80 -7.21
N LEU A 114 15.12 6.48 -7.10
CA LEU A 114 14.04 5.73 -7.75
C LEU A 114 12.65 6.28 -7.36
N MET A 115 12.41 6.42 -6.05
CA MET A 115 11.12 6.90 -5.55
C MET A 115 10.84 8.34 -5.95
N LEU A 116 11.88 9.20 -5.97
CA LEU A 116 11.76 10.57 -6.44
C LEU A 116 11.36 10.64 -7.92
N GLU A 117 11.98 9.80 -8.75
CA GLU A 117 11.69 9.76 -10.18
C GLU A 117 10.30 9.17 -10.47
N ILE A 118 9.90 8.10 -9.77
CA ILE A 118 8.53 7.55 -9.82
C ILE A 118 7.52 8.67 -9.51
N SER A 119 7.69 9.32 -8.36
CA SER A 119 6.77 10.38 -7.92
C SER A 119 6.69 11.52 -8.95
N ARG A 120 7.84 12.03 -9.39
CA ARG A 120 7.91 13.14 -10.33
C ARG A 120 7.25 12.83 -11.69
N ARG A 121 7.54 11.66 -12.26
CA ARG A 121 7.05 11.28 -13.59
C ARG A 121 5.58 10.91 -13.57
N LEU A 122 5.12 10.19 -12.54
CA LEU A 122 3.72 9.79 -12.45
C LEU A 122 2.80 10.96 -12.07
N GLN A 123 3.23 11.84 -11.14
CA GLN A 123 2.45 13.04 -10.81
C GLN A 123 2.31 14.01 -11.98
N LYS A 124 3.28 14.04 -12.91
CA LYS A 124 3.16 14.82 -14.15
C LYS A 124 2.02 14.29 -15.05
N GLN A 125 1.75 12.98 -15.02
CA GLN A 125 0.65 12.37 -15.76
C GLN A 125 -0.69 12.50 -15.02
N ASN A 126 -0.68 12.31 -13.70
CA ASN A 126 -1.85 12.43 -12.85
C ASN A 126 -1.48 13.15 -11.53
N PRO A 127 -1.81 14.46 -11.39
CA PRO A 127 -1.55 15.21 -10.16
C PRO A 127 -2.26 14.64 -8.93
N SER A 128 -3.34 13.87 -9.11
CA SER A 128 -4.09 13.19 -8.05
C SER A 128 -3.66 11.73 -7.84
N LEU A 129 -2.43 11.40 -8.22
CA LEU A 129 -1.85 10.05 -8.10
C LEU A 129 -1.99 9.51 -6.67
N LEU A 130 -2.40 8.27 -6.55
CA LEU A 130 -2.49 7.52 -5.30
C LEU A 130 -1.34 6.53 -5.21
N ILE A 131 -0.54 6.62 -4.14
CA ILE A 131 0.53 5.68 -3.84
C ILE A 131 0.32 5.12 -2.45
N GLU A 132 0.17 3.81 -2.37
CA GLU A 132 0.04 3.06 -1.12
C GLU A 132 1.35 2.38 -0.76
N PHE A 133 1.76 2.56 0.51
CA PHE A 133 2.85 1.82 1.15
C PHE A 133 2.32 0.97 2.30
N ARG A 134 2.99 -0.15 2.53
CA ARG A 134 2.73 -0.99 3.69
C ARG A 134 3.76 -0.75 4.81
N GLN A 135 3.51 -1.37 5.96
CA GLN A 135 4.39 -1.41 7.13
C GLN A 135 5.85 -1.77 6.74
N ASN A 136 6.77 -1.47 7.65
CA ASN A 136 8.23 -1.54 7.63
C ASN A 136 8.91 -0.41 6.85
N TYR A 137 8.30 0.19 5.83
CA TYR A 137 8.87 1.36 5.14
C TYR A 137 7.94 2.59 5.19
N ILE A 138 7.32 2.79 6.34
CA ILE A 138 6.48 3.96 6.65
C ILE A 138 7.30 4.90 7.53
N GLY A 139 7.92 5.88 6.94
CA GLY A 139 8.72 6.87 7.66
C GLY A 139 8.60 8.25 7.03
N PRO A 140 9.21 9.28 7.64
CA PRO A 140 9.10 10.66 7.15
C PRO A 140 9.54 10.83 5.69
N ARG A 141 10.57 10.09 5.26
CA ARG A 141 11.01 10.09 3.84
C ARG A 141 9.96 9.50 2.91
N MET A 142 9.31 8.40 3.31
CA MET A 142 8.31 7.72 2.46
C MET A 142 7.01 8.51 2.35
N ARG A 143 6.65 9.30 3.36
CA ARG A 143 5.52 10.25 3.28
C ARG A 143 5.62 11.26 2.13
N ARG A 144 6.83 11.55 1.66
CA ARG A 144 7.02 12.40 0.49
C ARG A 144 6.50 11.74 -0.80
N PHE A 145 6.46 10.42 -0.85
CA PHE A 145 6.19 9.64 -2.05
C PHE A 145 4.84 8.92 -2.02
N GLY A 146 4.27 8.73 -0.84
CA GLY A 146 3.00 8.04 -0.65
C GLY A 146 1.98 8.85 0.12
N ASN A 147 0.71 8.58 -0.14
CA ASN A 147 -0.44 9.25 0.49
C ASN A 147 -1.48 8.29 1.04
N ILE A 148 -1.18 6.98 0.99
CA ILE A 148 -1.96 5.91 1.63
C ILE A 148 -0.99 5.00 2.37
N PHE A 149 -1.25 4.74 3.66
CA PHE A 149 -0.40 3.91 4.52
C PHE A 149 -1.20 2.80 5.19
N ARG A 150 -0.65 1.59 5.13
CA ARG A 150 -1.23 0.38 5.69
C ARG A 150 -0.53 -0.03 6.97
N VAL A 151 -1.31 -0.38 8.00
CA VAL A 151 -0.80 -0.79 9.31
C VAL A 151 -0.09 -2.14 9.29
N GLY A 152 -0.72 -3.15 8.71
CA GLY A 152 -0.21 -4.52 8.74
C GLY A 152 -0.85 -5.39 7.68
N ASP A 153 -0.60 -6.69 7.72
CA ASP A 153 -1.28 -7.69 6.89
C ASP A 153 -2.49 -8.25 7.63
N CYS A 154 -3.64 -8.31 6.97
CA CYS A 154 -4.85 -8.94 7.51
C CYS A 154 -4.71 -10.47 7.59
N PRO A 155 -5.49 -11.15 8.46
CA PRO A 155 -6.35 -10.58 9.48
C PRO A 155 -5.58 -10.23 10.76
N LEU A 156 -5.91 -9.11 11.37
CA LEU A 156 -5.41 -8.70 12.68
C LEU A 156 -6.57 -8.58 13.67
N SER A 157 -6.28 -8.71 14.97
CA SER A 157 -7.28 -8.45 16.01
C SER A 157 -7.74 -6.98 15.97
N GLY A 158 -8.97 -6.71 16.40
CA GLY A 158 -9.47 -5.34 16.49
C GLY A 158 -8.57 -4.42 17.32
N ILE A 159 -7.99 -4.93 18.41
CA ILE A 159 -7.04 -4.17 19.25
C ILE A 159 -5.75 -3.87 18.49
N SER A 160 -5.17 -4.86 17.79
CA SER A 160 -3.96 -4.66 16.99
C SER A 160 -4.20 -3.63 15.90
N ASN A 161 -5.35 -3.68 15.22
CA ASN A 161 -5.76 -2.68 14.24
C ASN A 161 -5.87 -1.28 14.86
N ARG A 162 -6.55 -1.14 16.01
CA ARG A 162 -6.68 0.14 16.71
C ARG A 162 -5.34 0.75 17.07
N VAL A 163 -4.44 -0.04 17.66
CA VAL A 163 -3.10 0.42 18.05
C VAL A 163 -2.32 0.84 16.81
N GLY A 164 -2.24 -0.01 15.80
CA GLY A 164 -1.49 0.29 14.58
C GLY A 164 -2.03 1.51 13.82
N ILE A 165 -3.36 1.67 13.71
CA ILE A 165 -3.99 2.85 13.13
C ILE A 165 -3.64 4.11 13.91
N THR A 166 -3.70 4.05 15.24
CA THR A 166 -3.39 5.18 16.11
C THR A 166 -1.94 5.61 15.95
N ASP A 167 -1.00 4.67 16.07
CA ASP A 167 0.43 4.94 15.90
C ASP A 167 0.73 5.53 14.53
N LEU A 168 0.11 4.97 13.49
CA LEU A 168 0.33 5.43 12.12
C LEU A 168 -0.27 6.82 11.89
N LYS A 169 -1.47 7.12 12.39
CA LYS A 169 -2.07 8.47 12.30
C LYS A 169 -1.23 9.52 13.01
N LEU A 170 -0.66 9.21 14.18
CA LEU A 170 0.19 10.13 14.93
C LEU A 170 1.47 10.54 14.16
N ILE A 171 1.97 9.70 13.24
CA ILE A 171 3.19 9.96 12.49
C ILE A 171 2.97 10.30 11.01
N SER A 172 1.80 9.96 10.44
CA SER A 172 1.55 10.13 9.00
C SER A 172 0.87 11.46 8.64
N GLY A 173 0.37 12.22 9.62
CA GLY A 173 -0.37 13.46 9.37
C GLY A 173 -1.66 13.22 8.57
N ASN A 174 -2.00 14.13 7.66
CA ASN A 174 -3.23 14.07 6.85
C ASN A 174 -3.13 13.14 5.64
N THR A 175 -2.57 11.93 5.82
CA THR A 175 -2.59 10.88 4.80
C THR A 175 -3.69 9.87 5.09
N ALA A 176 -4.13 9.14 4.07
CA ALA A 176 -5.06 8.03 4.29
C ALA A 176 -4.35 6.89 5.03
N VAL A 177 -4.99 6.38 6.07
CA VAL A 177 -4.51 5.24 6.86
C VAL A 177 -5.56 4.15 6.81
N HIS A 178 -5.14 2.89 6.70
CA HIS A 178 -6.00 1.72 6.84
C HIS A 178 -5.28 0.54 7.51
N SER A 179 -6.04 -0.37 8.09
CA SER A 179 -5.51 -1.56 8.77
C SER A 179 -5.12 -2.69 7.83
N ASP A 180 -5.38 -2.59 6.54
CA ASP A 180 -5.64 -3.65 5.59
C ASP A 180 -7.11 -4.11 5.65
N MET A 181 -7.44 -5.19 4.95
CA MET A 181 -8.82 -5.65 4.79
C MET A 181 -9.42 -6.16 6.09
N LEU A 182 -10.60 -5.66 6.44
CA LEU A 182 -11.42 -6.23 7.50
C LEU A 182 -12.18 -7.43 6.94
N MET A 183 -12.05 -8.53 7.63
CA MET A 183 -12.65 -9.81 7.28
C MET A 183 -13.34 -10.41 8.49
N TRP A 184 -14.47 -11.07 8.27
CA TRP A 184 -15.18 -11.85 9.27
C TRP A 184 -15.90 -13.02 8.60
N HIS A 185 -16.20 -14.04 9.39
CA HIS A 185 -16.93 -15.20 8.94
C HIS A 185 -18.43 -14.94 8.98
N ARG A 186 -19.20 -15.58 8.07
CA ARG A 186 -20.65 -15.44 8.04
C ARG A 186 -21.37 -15.87 9.33
N ASP A 187 -20.72 -16.75 10.10
CA ASP A 187 -21.27 -17.28 11.34
C ASP A 187 -20.86 -16.44 12.58
N GLU A 188 -20.06 -15.39 12.40
CA GLU A 188 -19.74 -14.44 13.48
C GLU A 188 -20.96 -13.59 13.82
N LYS A 189 -21.03 -13.18 15.10
CA LYS A 189 -22.13 -12.34 15.58
C LYS A 189 -22.02 -10.93 15.01
N PRO A 190 -23.15 -10.23 14.82
CA PRO A 190 -23.13 -8.82 14.39
C PRO A 190 -22.30 -7.91 15.30
N GLU A 191 -22.24 -8.22 16.61
CA GLU A 191 -21.44 -7.49 17.59
C GLU A 191 -19.94 -7.62 17.31
N ASP A 192 -19.46 -8.78 16.89
CA ASP A 192 -18.06 -9.01 16.54
C ASP A 192 -17.68 -8.20 15.28
N VAL A 193 -18.57 -8.13 14.31
CA VAL A 193 -18.42 -7.25 13.13
C VAL A 193 -18.38 -5.79 13.57
N ALA A 194 -19.26 -5.35 14.48
CA ALA A 194 -19.27 -3.99 15.01
C ALA A 194 -17.95 -3.64 15.71
N ILE A 195 -17.41 -4.54 16.52
CA ILE A 195 -16.14 -4.35 17.23
C ILE A 195 -14.99 -4.15 16.25
N GLN A 196 -14.91 -4.92 15.16
CA GLN A 196 -13.89 -4.72 14.12
C GLN A 196 -14.01 -3.34 13.48
N LEU A 197 -15.21 -2.92 13.10
CA LEU A 197 -15.47 -1.63 12.46
C LEU A 197 -15.17 -0.46 13.40
N ILE A 198 -15.57 -0.53 14.67
CA ILE A 198 -15.31 0.50 15.69
C ILE A 198 -13.81 0.70 15.91
N ASN A 199 -13.04 -0.38 16.03
CA ASN A 199 -11.59 -0.30 16.22
C ASN A 199 -10.86 0.33 15.01
N ASN A 200 -11.51 0.42 13.87
CA ASN A 200 -10.97 1.00 12.64
C ASN A 200 -11.63 2.34 12.24
N ILE A 201 -12.51 2.90 13.08
CA ILE A 201 -13.37 4.02 12.68
C ILE A 201 -12.61 5.31 12.33
N PHE A 202 -11.42 5.52 12.89
CA PHE A 202 -10.55 6.67 12.60
C PHE A 202 -9.68 6.49 11.34
N ALA A 203 -9.82 5.36 10.64
CA ALA A 203 -9.11 5.04 9.41
C ALA A 203 -10.09 4.85 8.24
N THR A 204 -9.56 4.64 7.05
CA THR A 204 -10.36 4.21 5.91
C THR A 204 -10.75 2.74 6.11
N LEU A 205 -12.05 2.49 6.18
CA LEU A 205 -12.55 1.11 6.32
C LEU A 205 -12.40 0.37 4.99
N GLN A 206 -11.61 -0.70 5.01
CA GLN A 206 -11.38 -1.57 3.87
C GLN A 206 -12.04 -2.92 4.12
N ILE A 207 -13.04 -3.29 3.34
CA ILE A 207 -13.88 -4.47 3.57
C ILE A 207 -13.59 -5.53 2.52
N SER A 208 -13.35 -6.77 2.96
CA SER A 208 -13.08 -7.91 2.07
C SER A 208 -13.87 -9.15 2.48
N VAL A 209 -15.19 -9.03 2.46
CA VAL A 209 -16.11 -10.15 2.66
C VAL A 209 -17.03 -10.30 1.46
N HIS A 210 -17.49 -11.52 1.19
CA HIS A 210 -18.53 -11.75 0.19
C HIS A 210 -19.87 -11.24 0.70
N LEU A 211 -20.26 -10.02 0.28
CA LEU A 211 -21.47 -9.34 0.78
C LEU A 211 -22.74 -10.16 0.61
N ASN A 212 -22.83 -10.95 -0.49
CA ASN A 212 -24.00 -11.79 -0.75
C ASN A 212 -24.16 -12.94 0.27
N GLU A 213 -23.07 -13.34 0.90
CA GLU A 213 -23.05 -14.44 1.88
C GLU A 213 -23.28 -13.98 3.32
N GLN A 214 -23.25 -12.67 3.56
CA GLN A 214 -23.43 -12.10 4.89
C GLN A 214 -24.89 -12.13 5.34
N THR A 215 -25.11 -12.29 6.64
CA THR A 215 -26.47 -12.24 7.24
C THR A 215 -27.07 -10.84 7.10
N THR A 216 -28.39 -10.74 7.24
CA THR A 216 -29.10 -9.44 7.20
C THR A 216 -28.61 -8.52 8.31
N GLU A 217 -28.36 -9.07 9.50
CA GLU A 217 -27.91 -8.34 10.68
C GLU A 217 -26.47 -7.81 10.49
N GLN A 218 -25.55 -8.64 10.00
CA GLN A 218 -24.19 -8.20 9.66
C GLN A 218 -24.21 -7.09 8.60
N LYS A 219 -25.04 -7.20 7.56
CA LYS A 219 -25.21 -6.15 6.53
C LYS A 219 -25.74 -4.83 7.12
N LYS A 220 -26.65 -4.88 8.08
CA LYS A 220 -27.17 -3.67 8.75
C LYS A 220 -26.06 -2.99 9.57
N VAL A 221 -25.28 -3.78 10.32
CA VAL A 221 -24.13 -3.26 11.08
C VAL A 221 -23.11 -2.61 10.15
N LEU A 222 -22.72 -3.31 9.08
CA LEU A 222 -21.78 -2.78 8.10
C LEU A 222 -22.29 -1.47 7.48
N ALA A 223 -23.53 -1.44 7.02
CA ALA A 223 -24.14 -0.25 6.45
C ALA A 223 -24.18 0.93 7.43
N HIS A 224 -24.48 0.67 8.72
CA HIS A 224 -24.48 1.69 9.75
C HIS A 224 -23.09 2.34 9.89
N TYR A 225 -22.02 1.55 10.06
CA TYR A 225 -20.69 2.09 10.27
C TYR A 225 -20.07 2.71 9.00
N LEU A 226 -20.39 2.19 7.82
CA LEU A 226 -19.98 2.84 6.56
C LEU A 226 -20.65 4.20 6.38
N ASN A 227 -21.96 4.31 6.67
CA ASN A 227 -22.69 5.56 6.63
C ASN A 227 -22.15 6.56 7.67
N PHE A 228 -21.88 6.09 8.90
CA PHE A 228 -21.29 6.91 9.95
C PHE A 228 -19.90 7.41 9.54
N SER A 229 -19.02 6.53 9.08
CA SER A 229 -17.68 6.89 8.60
C SER A 229 -17.73 7.90 7.45
N THR A 230 -18.67 7.72 6.51
CA THR A 230 -18.84 8.63 5.38
C THR A 230 -19.35 10.00 5.83
N LYS A 231 -20.35 10.02 6.71
CA LYS A 231 -20.96 11.26 7.22
C LYS A 231 -19.97 12.12 8.02
N TYR A 232 -19.13 11.50 8.82
CA TYR A 232 -18.19 12.16 9.72
C TYR A 232 -16.73 12.08 9.25
N ARG A 233 -16.50 11.77 7.97
CA ARG A 233 -15.17 11.50 7.42
C ARG A 233 -14.16 12.61 7.71
N GLU A 234 -14.55 13.87 7.58
CA GLU A 234 -13.63 15.00 7.81
C GLU A 234 -13.16 15.04 9.25
N VAL A 235 -14.06 14.85 10.22
CA VAL A 235 -13.68 14.79 11.64
C VAL A 235 -12.85 13.55 11.93
N LEU A 236 -13.30 12.39 11.50
CA LEU A 236 -12.65 11.10 11.82
C LEU A 236 -11.25 10.95 11.21
N GLN A 237 -11.07 11.43 9.99
CA GLN A 237 -9.84 11.22 9.24
C GLN A 237 -8.92 12.44 9.19
N CYS A 238 -9.47 13.65 9.20
CA CYS A 238 -8.72 14.91 9.02
C CYS A 238 -8.81 15.85 10.24
N GLY A 239 -9.62 15.55 11.26
CA GLY A 239 -9.76 16.36 12.46
C GLY A 239 -8.53 16.34 13.38
N ASP A 240 -8.55 17.15 14.42
CA ASP A 240 -7.52 17.16 15.49
C ASP A 240 -7.62 15.85 16.29
N PHE A 241 -6.79 14.88 15.88
CA PHE A 241 -6.80 13.53 16.43
C PHE A 241 -5.96 13.42 17.70
N ARG A 242 -6.56 12.90 18.76
CA ARG A 242 -5.94 12.73 20.08
C ARG A 242 -6.08 11.29 20.56
N ALA A 243 -4.97 10.73 21.02
CA ALA A 243 -4.90 9.38 21.55
C ALA A 243 -4.44 9.40 23.01
N HIS A 244 -5.13 8.67 23.87
CA HIS A 244 -4.89 8.68 25.31
C HIS A 244 -4.42 7.32 25.79
N ALA A 245 -3.57 7.33 26.83
CA ALA A 245 -3.05 6.16 27.54
C ALA A 245 -2.44 5.09 26.61
N PRO A 246 -1.33 5.38 25.91
CA PRO A 246 -0.70 4.45 24.98
C PRO A 246 -0.31 3.10 25.62
N LEU A 247 0.13 3.11 26.88
CA LEU A 247 0.46 1.87 27.60
C LEU A 247 -0.76 0.99 27.91
N ALA A 248 -1.96 1.56 27.85
CA ALA A 248 -3.22 0.83 27.95
C ALA A 248 -3.87 0.55 26.58
N LEU A 249 -3.07 0.60 25.51
CA LEU A 249 -3.49 0.31 24.12
C LEU A 249 -4.57 1.28 23.59
N TYR A 250 -4.45 2.56 23.95
CA TYR A 250 -5.34 3.64 23.49
C TYR A 250 -6.85 3.38 23.74
N PRO A 251 -7.28 3.26 25.02
CA PRO A 251 -8.70 3.01 25.31
C PRO A 251 -9.62 4.16 24.96
N LEU A 252 -9.08 5.37 24.79
CA LEU A 252 -9.81 6.57 24.40
C LEU A 252 -9.12 7.23 23.20
N LEU A 253 -9.88 7.43 22.14
CA LEU A 253 -9.49 8.16 20.94
C LEU A 253 -10.52 9.24 20.66
N GLU A 254 -10.06 10.44 20.35
CA GLU A 254 -10.89 11.61 20.07
C GLU A 254 -10.47 12.27 18.75
N SER A 255 -11.42 12.88 18.07
CA SER A 255 -11.16 13.76 16.94
C SER A 255 -12.21 14.87 16.87
N CYS A 256 -11.81 16.10 16.60
CA CYS A 256 -12.71 17.27 16.48
C CYS A 256 -12.31 18.19 15.32
#